data_510b01e605af52806eed1ec821a7989b
#
_entry.id   510b01e605af52806eed1ec821a7989b
#
_cell.length_a   1.000
_cell.length_b   1.000
_cell.length_c   1.000
_cell.angle_alpha   90.00
_cell.angle_beta   90.00
_cell.angle_gamma   90.00
#
_symmetry.space_group_name_H-M   'P 1'
#
loop_
_entity.id
_entity.type
_entity.pdbx_description
1 polymer ?
#
loop_
_entity_poly.entity_id
_entity_poly.type
_entity_poly.pdbx_seq_one_letter_code
_entity_poly.pdbx_strand_id
1 'polypeptide(L)'
;QKEADALFAEIDRISSDTTYNNKAYLSATDAGAINIQVGYTDGDTITITTQDVKTDQLGNATDKLHDGTSYLDISSSGALLVISDAIDQVAGYKADWGAGQNRLEYTVSNLMNVVEFTSAARSRIQDADFAVEAAALSKAQILQQTGAAMLAQANASPQLAISLLQ
;
A
#
# COMPACT_ATOMS: atom_id res chain seq x y z
N GLN A 1 34.90 -19.57 -23.82
CA GLN A 1 33.49 -19.89 -24.11
C GLN A 1 32.82 -20.65 -22.98
N LYS A 2 33.32 -21.80 -22.53
CA LYS A 2 32.67 -22.63 -21.49
C LYS A 2 32.33 -21.90 -20.21
N GLU A 3 33.18 -20.96 -19.79
CA GLU A 3 32.91 -20.13 -18.61
C GLU A 3 31.79 -19.10 -18.87
N ALA A 4 31.79 -18.50 -20.07
CA ALA A 4 30.70 -17.61 -20.47
C ALA A 4 29.37 -18.34 -20.55
N ASP A 5 29.31 -19.54 -21.10
CA ASP A 5 28.13 -20.38 -21.16
C ASP A 5 27.60 -20.69 -19.74
N ALA A 6 28.49 -20.99 -18.79
CA ALA A 6 28.11 -21.21 -17.39
C ALA A 6 27.54 -19.95 -16.72
N LEU A 7 28.11 -18.78 -17.04
CA LEU A 7 27.58 -17.51 -16.52
C LEU A 7 26.22 -17.16 -17.12
N PHE A 8 26.00 -17.40 -18.40
CA PHE A 8 24.71 -17.22 -19.05
C PHE A 8 23.65 -18.17 -18.46
N ALA A 9 24.02 -19.45 -18.29
CA ALA A 9 23.15 -20.41 -17.63
C ALA A 9 22.78 -19.98 -16.19
N GLU A 10 23.68 -19.32 -15.45
CA GLU A 10 23.43 -18.81 -14.12
C GLU A 10 22.46 -17.60 -14.15
N ILE A 11 22.54 -16.74 -15.17
CA ILE A 11 21.54 -15.67 -15.36
C ILE A 11 20.14 -16.27 -15.53
N ASP A 12 20.00 -17.29 -16.38
CA ASP A 12 18.73 -17.97 -16.60
C ASP A 12 18.21 -18.65 -15.33
N ARG A 13 19.10 -19.26 -14.55
CA ARG A 13 18.75 -19.85 -13.26
C ARG A 13 18.26 -18.78 -12.29
N ILE A 14 18.98 -17.68 -12.14
CA ILE A 14 18.59 -16.57 -11.25
C ILE A 14 17.23 -16.01 -11.67
N SER A 15 17.02 -15.80 -12.97
CA SER A 15 15.72 -15.30 -13.48
C SER A 15 14.56 -16.24 -13.14
N SER A 16 14.79 -17.54 -13.23
CA SER A 16 13.76 -18.56 -13.02
C SER A 16 13.50 -18.86 -11.53
N ASP A 17 14.57 -18.91 -10.73
CA ASP A 17 14.51 -19.30 -9.32
C ASP A 17 14.18 -18.13 -8.38
N THR A 18 14.38 -16.88 -8.85
CA THR A 18 14.03 -15.70 -8.05
C THR A 18 12.53 -15.50 -8.04
N THR A 19 11.90 -15.88 -6.95
CA THR A 19 10.45 -15.75 -6.79
C THR A 19 10.09 -14.85 -5.60
N TYR A 20 9.02 -14.10 -5.75
CA TYR A 20 8.37 -13.35 -4.69
C TYR A 20 6.89 -13.69 -4.66
N ASN A 21 6.36 -14.09 -3.51
CA ASN A 21 4.98 -14.56 -3.35
C ASN A 21 4.59 -15.65 -4.38
N ASN A 22 5.50 -16.60 -4.60
CA ASN A 22 5.36 -17.72 -5.53
C ASN A 22 5.22 -17.32 -7.02
N LYS A 23 5.71 -16.12 -7.39
CA LYS A 23 5.74 -15.60 -8.75
C LYS A 23 7.16 -15.24 -9.18
N ALA A 24 7.53 -15.65 -10.38
CA ALA A 24 8.85 -15.40 -10.97
C ALA A 24 8.82 -14.15 -11.85
N TYR A 25 8.83 -12.98 -11.22
CA TYR A 25 8.70 -11.68 -11.91
C TYR A 25 9.86 -11.31 -12.85
N LEU A 26 10.94 -12.06 -12.82
CA LEU A 26 12.10 -11.90 -13.72
C LEU A 26 12.09 -12.88 -14.91
N SER A 27 11.02 -13.65 -15.06
CA SER A 27 10.84 -14.66 -16.09
C SER A 27 9.54 -14.41 -16.84
N ALA A 28 9.48 -14.78 -18.11
CA ALA A 28 8.29 -14.66 -18.97
C ALA A 28 6.99 -15.21 -18.35
N THR A 29 7.10 -16.11 -17.38
CA THR A 29 5.93 -16.73 -16.73
C THR A 29 5.08 -15.72 -15.99
N ASP A 30 5.71 -14.80 -15.25
CA ASP A 30 5.03 -13.83 -14.39
C ASP A 30 5.50 -12.38 -14.61
N ALA A 31 6.44 -12.16 -15.56
CA ALA A 31 6.85 -10.81 -15.95
C ALA A 31 5.68 -10.06 -16.60
N GLY A 32 5.60 -8.78 -16.36
CA GLY A 32 4.55 -7.93 -16.92
C GLY A 32 4.15 -6.77 -16.02
N ALA A 33 3.00 -6.22 -16.29
CA ALA A 33 2.46 -5.08 -15.56
C ALA A 33 1.81 -5.52 -14.23
N ILE A 34 2.31 -4.98 -13.14
CA ILE A 34 1.73 -5.14 -11.80
C ILE A 34 1.01 -3.84 -11.46
N ASN A 35 -0.30 -3.91 -11.33
CA ASN A 35 -1.13 -2.77 -10.95
C ASN A 35 -1.34 -2.77 -9.44
N ILE A 36 -0.89 -1.72 -8.78
CA ILE A 36 -1.03 -1.51 -7.35
C ILE A 36 -2.11 -0.45 -7.15
N GLN A 37 -3.23 -0.83 -6.52
CA GLN A 37 -4.32 0.10 -6.19
C GLN A 37 -3.84 1.10 -5.14
N VAL A 38 -3.95 2.40 -5.43
CA VAL A 38 -3.48 3.49 -4.57
C VAL A 38 -4.59 4.48 -4.21
N GLY A 39 -5.78 4.30 -4.76
CA GLY A 39 -6.95 5.12 -4.48
C GLY A 39 -8.21 4.30 -4.26
N TYR A 40 -9.31 4.97 -3.97
CA TYR A 40 -10.60 4.33 -3.68
C TYR A 40 -11.47 4.13 -4.93
N THR A 41 -11.08 4.74 -6.05
CA THR A 41 -11.80 4.64 -7.33
C THR A 41 -11.16 3.56 -8.19
N ASP A 42 -11.99 2.86 -8.96
CA ASP A 42 -11.48 1.92 -9.96
C ASP A 42 -10.61 2.65 -10.97
N GLY A 43 -9.42 2.11 -11.25
CA GLY A 43 -8.42 2.75 -12.11
C GLY A 43 -7.38 3.60 -11.39
N ASP A 44 -7.54 3.92 -10.11
CA ASP A 44 -6.52 4.63 -9.31
C ASP A 44 -5.35 3.70 -8.99
N THR A 45 -4.56 3.34 -10.01
CA THR A 45 -3.47 2.39 -9.88
C THR A 45 -2.12 2.99 -10.26
N ILE A 46 -1.07 2.52 -9.61
CA ILE A 46 0.32 2.67 -10.07
C ILE A 46 0.74 1.34 -10.70
N THR A 47 1.13 1.40 -11.96
CA THR A 47 1.64 0.25 -12.68
C THR A 47 3.15 0.19 -12.56
N ILE A 48 3.67 -0.95 -12.11
CA ILE A 48 5.09 -1.30 -12.14
C ILE A 48 5.22 -2.44 -13.15
N THR A 49 6.08 -2.25 -14.14
CA THR A 49 6.34 -3.27 -15.14
C THR A 49 7.60 -4.04 -14.77
N THR A 50 7.46 -5.34 -14.65
CA THR A 50 8.59 -6.27 -14.53
C THR A 50 8.93 -6.85 -15.90
N GLN A 51 10.18 -7.19 -16.11
CA GLN A 51 10.70 -7.63 -17.39
C GLN A 51 11.32 -9.01 -17.26
N ASP A 52 11.22 -9.80 -18.33
CA ASP A 52 11.95 -11.04 -18.45
C ASP A 52 13.43 -10.71 -18.68
N VAL A 53 14.28 -11.19 -17.78
CA VAL A 53 15.74 -10.98 -17.83
C VAL A 53 16.51 -12.27 -18.19
N LYS A 54 15.84 -13.23 -18.81
CA LYS A 54 16.51 -14.40 -19.37
C LYS A 54 17.43 -14.02 -20.50
N THR A 55 18.41 -14.85 -20.74
CA THR A 55 19.42 -14.63 -21.78
C THR A 55 18.85 -14.62 -23.21
N ASP A 56 17.66 -15.25 -23.41
CA ASP A 56 16.94 -15.22 -24.67
C ASP A 56 16.17 -13.92 -24.92
N GLN A 57 16.05 -13.05 -23.91
CA GLN A 57 15.45 -11.73 -24.02
C GLN A 57 16.50 -10.61 -24.03
N LEU A 58 17.63 -10.83 -23.39
CA LEU A 58 18.70 -9.84 -23.26
C LEU A 58 19.61 -9.81 -24.51
N GLY A 59 19.90 -8.60 -25.00
CA GLY A 59 20.73 -8.37 -26.15
C GLY A 59 20.17 -7.28 -27.06
N ASN A 60 20.55 -7.29 -28.33
CA ASN A 60 20.05 -6.32 -29.32
C ASN A 60 18.85 -6.87 -30.13
N ALA A 61 18.39 -6.10 -31.10
CA ALA A 61 17.25 -6.48 -31.93
C ALA A 61 17.56 -7.71 -32.85
N THR A 62 18.81 -8.00 -33.14
CA THR A 62 19.21 -9.05 -34.03
C THR A 62 19.77 -10.27 -33.30
N ASP A 63 20.60 -10.01 -32.28
CA ASP A 63 21.32 -11.05 -31.55
C ASP A 63 21.00 -10.93 -30.04
N LYS A 64 20.83 -12.08 -29.40
CA LYS A 64 20.59 -12.23 -27.97
C LYS A 64 21.74 -12.95 -27.30
N LEU A 65 21.79 -12.92 -25.95
CA LEU A 65 22.77 -13.72 -25.20
C LEU A 65 22.52 -15.23 -25.35
N HIS A 66 21.29 -15.61 -25.74
CA HIS A 66 20.91 -16.96 -26.12
C HIS A 66 19.93 -16.90 -27.29
N ASP A 67 20.20 -17.60 -28.37
CA ASP A 67 19.38 -17.58 -29.59
C ASP A 67 18.26 -18.63 -29.64
N GLY A 68 18.02 -19.30 -28.52
CA GLY A 68 17.08 -20.42 -28.39
C GLY A 68 17.73 -21.79 -28.64
N THR A 69 18.99 -21.84 -29.14
CA THR A 69 19.71 -23.07 -29.41
C THR A 69 21.07 -23.10 -28.70
N SER A 70 21.77 -21.97 -28.71
CA SER A 70 23.12 -21.84 -28.13
C SER A 70 23.29 -20.47 -27.47
N TYR A 71 24.21 -20.41 -26.51
CA TYR A 71 24.65 -19.14 -25.94
C TYR A 71 25.57 -18.40 -26.94
N LEU A 72 25.63 -17.08 -26.81
CA LEU A 72 26.44 -16.19 -27.60
C LEU A 72 27.91 -16.64 -27.60
N ASP A 73 28.47 -16.82 -28.78
CA ASP A 73 29.91 -17.06 -28.91
C ASP A 73 30.69 -15.75 -28.67
N ILE A 74 31.34 -15.68 -27.51
CA ILE A 74 32.13 -14.50 -27.11
C ILE A 74 33.31 -14.18 -28.04
N SER A 75 33.67 -15.11 -28.92
CA SER A 75 34.68 -14.89 -29.94
C SER A 75 34.13 -14.27 -31.22
N SER A 76 32.83 -14.19 -31.36
CA SER A 76 32.16 -13.66 -32.55
C SER A 76 32.33 -12.13 -32.68
N SER A 77 32.39 -11.69 -33.94
CA SER A 77 32.36 -10.26 -34.24
C SER A 77 31.00 -9.67 -33.84
N GLY A 78 30.96 -8.81 -32.83
CA GLY A 78 29.73 -8.22 -32.34
C GLY A 78 29.31 -8.72 -30.96
N ALA A 79 29.92 -9.78 -30.44
CA ALA A 79 29.58 -10.29 -29.10
C ALA A 79 29.64 -9.21 -28.01
N LEU A 80 30.63 -8.33 -28.08
CA LEU A 80 30.81 -7.23 -27.17
C LEU A 80 29.61 -6.24 -27.20
N LEU A 81 29.08 -5.99 -28.41
CA LEU A 81 27.91 -5.11 -28.59
C LEU A 81 26.68 -5.74 -27.98
N VAL A 82 26.43 -7.02 -28.23
CA VAL A 82 25.28 -7.74 -27.64
C VAL A 82 25.32 -7.73 -26.12
N ILE A 83 26.49 -7.94 -25.54
CA ILE A 83 26.68 -7.89 -24.08
C ILE A 83 26.47 -6.47 -23.55
N SER A 84 26.98 -5.44 -24.24
CA SER A 84 26.77 -4.04 -23.87
C SER A 84 25.29 -3.68 -23.90
N ASP A 85 24.59 -4.05 -24.98
CA ASP A 85 23.15 -3.81 -25.10
C ASP A 85 22.36 -4.54 -24.02
N ALA A 86 22.73 -5.75 -23.63
CA ALA A 86 22.12 -6.49 -22.54
C ALA A 86 22.31 -5.78 -21.18
N ILE A 87 23.51 -5.23 -20.93
CA ILE A 87 23.80 -4.46 -19.71
C ILE A 87 22.96 -3.18 -19.68
N ASP A 88 22.87 -2.46 -20.80
CA ASP A 88 22.08 -1.23 -20.92
C ASP A 88 20.59 -1.51 -20.71
N GLN A 89 20.07 -2.62 -21.22
CA GLN A 89 18.70 -3.04 -20.96
C GLN A 89 18.44 -3.29 -19.47
N VAL A 90 19.30 -4.06 -18.81
CA VAL A 90 19.17 -4.33 -17.37
C VAL A 90 19.30 -3.04 -16.55
N ALA A 91 20.19 -2.12 -16.94
CA ALA A 91 20.32 -0.81 -16.33
C ALA A 91 19.03 0.03 -16.50
N GLY A 92 18.41 -0.02 -17.67
CA GLY A 92 17.11 0.60 -17.95
C GLY A 92 16.01 0.04 -17.04
N TYR A 93 15.89 -1.29 -16.95
CA TYR A 93 14.89 -1.93 -16.05
C TYR A 93 15.08 -1.53 -14.58
N LYS A 94 16.33 -1.47 -14.12
CA LYS A 94 16.63 -1.00 -12.76
C LYS A 94 16.25 0.48 -12.56
N ALA A 95 16.43 1.32 -13.57
CA ALA A 95 16.02 2.72 -13.50
C ALA A 95 14.50 2.85 -13.43
N ASP A 96 13.74 2.09 -14.23
CA ASP A 96 12.29 2.06 -14.21
C ASP A 96 11.74 1.59 -12.86
N TRP A 97 12.34 0.55 -12.29
CA TRP A 97 11.95 0.07 -10.96
C TRP A 97 12.29 1.09 -9.87
N GLY A 98 13.44 1.75 -9.97
CA GLY A 98 13.80 2.84 -9.05
C GLY A 98 12.82 4.00 -9.13
N ALA A 99 12.40 4.39 -10.33
CA ALA A 99 11.36 5.40 -10.52
C ALA A 99 10.01 4.95 -9.93
N GLY A 100 9.64 3.67 -10.14
CA GLY A 100 8.45 3.06 -9.55
C GLY A 100 8.47 3.08 -8.02
N GLN A 101 9.60 2.72 -7.40
CA GLN A 101 9.78 2.79 -5.95
C GLN A 101 9.59 4.21 -5.42
N ASN A 102 10.23 5.20 -6.03
CA ASN A 102 10.08 6.60 -5.63
C ASN A 102 8.62 7.05 -5.72
N ARG A 103 7.91 6.69 -6.81
CA ARG A 103 6.48 7.00 -6.97
C ARG A 103 5.64 6.38 -5.87
N LEU A 104 5.89 5.12 -5.52
CA LEU A 104 5.17 4.44 -4.43
C LEU A 104 5.46 5.11 -3.07
N GLU A 105 6.69 5.48 -2.80
CA GLU A 105 7.08 6.14 -1.55
C GLU A 105 6.37 7.49 -1.39
N TYR A 106 6.35 8.32 -2.43
CA TYR A 106 5.59 9.58 -2.41
C TYR A 106 4.08 9.35 -2.27
N THR A 107 3.56 8.31 -2.91
CA THR A 107 2.14 7.97 -2.79
C THR A 107 1.79 7.52 -1.38
N VAL A 108 2.61 6.67 -0.75
CA VAL A 108 2.43 6.27 0.64
C VAL A 108 2.45 7.48 1.57
N SER A 109 3.41 8.40 1.38
CA SER A 109 3.48 9.64 2.16
C SER A 109 2.22 10.50 1.99
N ASN A 110 1.74 10.65 0.77
CA ASN A 110 0.50 11.39 0.50
C ASN A 110 -0.73 10.71 1.13
N LEU A 111 -0.84 9.39 1.00
CA LEU A 111 -1.95 8.63 1.60
C LEU A 111 -1.95 8.71 3.13
N MET A 112 -0.78 8.72 3.77
CA MET A 112 -0.67 8.94 5.21
C MET A 112 -1.24 10.30 5.62
N ASN A 113 -0.95 11.37 4.90
CA ASN A 113 -1.52 12.69 5.14
C ASN A 113 -3.06 12.69 4.94
N VAL A 114 -3.55 12.03 3.88
CA VAL A 114 -4.99 11.90 3.64
C VAL A 114 -5.68 11.15 4.78
N VAL A 115 -5.07 10.06 5.28
CA VAL A 115 -5.58 9.30 6.42
C VAL A 115 -5.64 10.17 7.67
N GLU A 116 -4.60 10.94 7.96
CA GLU A 116 -4.55 11.85 9.11
C GLU A 116 -5.68 12.90 9.03
N PHE A 117 -5.78 13.62 7.90
CA PHE A 117 -6.83 14.63 7.72
C PHE A 117 -8.23 14.04 7.76
N THR A 118 -8.42 12.87 7.14
CA THR A 118 -9.72 12.20 7.13
C THR A 118 -10.10 11.71 8.54
N SER A 119 -9.13 11.18 9.28
CA SER A 119 -9.34 10.77 10.67
C SER A 119 -9.67 11.96 11.57
N ALA A 120 -8.96 13.09 11.41
CA ALA A 120 -9.26 14.32 12.15
C ALA A 120 -10.64 14.90 11.78
N ALA A 121 -11.01 14.86 10.50
CA ALA A 121 -12.34 15.30 10.07
C ALA A 121 -13.44 14.39 10.63
N ARG A 122 -13.22 13.08 10.61
CA ARG A 122 -14.14 12.10 11.20
C ARG A 122 -14.31 12.33 12.69
N SER A 123 -13.21 12.55 13.41
CA SER A 123 -13.24 12.86 14.85
C SER A 123 -14.10 14.09 15.15
N ARG A 124 -13.93 15.18 14.36
CA ARG A 124 -14.75 16.40 14.53
C ARG A 124 -16.26 16.20 14.31
N ILE A 125 -16.62 15.21 13.49
CA ILE A 125 -18.04 14.93 13.19
C ILE A 125 -18.62 13.92 14.17
N GLN A 126 -17.84 12.92 14.56
CA GLN A 126 -18.32 11.74 15.25
C GLN A 126 -18.01 11.74 16.76
N ASP A 127 -16.93 12.41 17.17
CA ASP A 127 -16.53 12.41 18.57
C ASP A 127 -17.34 13.43 19.34
N ALA A 128 -17.92 13.00 20.45
CA ALA A 128 -18.60 13.88 21.38
C ALA A 128 -17.58 14.63 22.26
N ASP A 129 -17.82 15.91 22.48
CA ASP A 129 -17.06 16.66 23.48
C ASP A 129 -17.43 16.14 24.88
N PHE A 130 -16.50 15.44 25.52
CA PHE A 130 -16.68 14.83 26.81
C PHE A 130 -17.08 15.86 27.91
N ALA A 131 -16.55 17.08 27.82
CA ALA A 131 -16.87 18.12 28.80
C ALA A 131 -18.32 18.57 28.67
N VAL A 132 -18.82 18.73 27.46
CA VAL A 132 -20.22 19.08 27.18
C VAL A 132 -21.15 17.96 27.61
N GLU A 133 -20.82 16.71 27.30
CA GLU A 133 -21.65 15.56 27.66
C GLU A 133 -21.68 15.31 29.17
N ALA A 134 -20.54 15.43 29.86
CA ALA A 134 -20.46 15.35 31.31
C ALA A 134 -21.28 16.46 32.02
N ALA A 135 -21.23 17.68 31.46
CA ALA A 135 -22.06 18.78 31.97
C ALA A 135 -23.56 18.51 31.75
N ALA A 136 -23.93 17.97 30.58
CA ALA A 136 -25.32 17.60 30.29
C ALA A 136 -25.82 16.48 31.23
N LEU A 137 -24.98 15.46 31.46
CA LEU A 137 -25.30 14.39 32.43
C LEU A 137 -25.47 14.92 33.85
N SER A 138 -24.53 15.76 34.32
CA SER A 138 -24.60 16.37 35.64
C SER A 138 -25.86 17.22 35.80
N LYS A 139 -26.20 18.03 34.80
CA LYS A 139 -27.44 18.80 34.76
C LYS A 139 -28.69 17.90 34.85
N ALA A 140 -28.72 16.81 34.09
CA ALA A 140 -29.83 15.86 34.11
C ALA A 140 -29.97 15.19 35.47
N GLN A 141 -28.90 14.80 36.13
CA GLN A 141 -28.89 14.22 37.47
C GLN A 141 -29.39 15.21 38.53
N ILE A 142 -28.94 16.48 38.47
CA ILE A 142 -29.42 17.52 39.38
C ILE A 142 -30.91 17.77 39.19
N LEU A 143 -31.40 17.88 37.97
CA LEU A 143 -32.81 18.05 37.66
C LEU A 143 -33.65 16.87 38.16
N GLN A 144 -33.17 15.65 38.05
CA GLN A 144 -33.83 14.45 38.56
C GLN A 144 -33.92 14.49 40.12
N GLN A 145 -32.82 14.82 40.78
CA GLN A 145 -32.79 14.92 42.25
C GLN A 145 -33.66 16.05 42.75
N THR A 146 -33.57 17.23 42.15
CA THR A 146 -34.43 18.38 42.56
C THR A 146 -35.89 18.12 42.25
N GLY A 147 -36.21 17.50 41.11
CA GLY A 147 -37.58 17.10 40.77
C GLY A 147 -38.17 16.11 41.79
N ALA A 148 -37.41 15.09 42.18
CA ALA A 148 -37.81 14.13 43.19
C ALA A 148 -38.01 14.80 44.56
N ALA A 149 -37.12 15.71 44.95
CA ALA A 149 -37.24 16.47 46.21
C ALA A 149 -38.49 17.38 46.21
N MET A 150 -38.74 18.08 45.11
CA MET A 150 -39.93 18.93 44.96
C MET A 150 -41.22 18.12 44.96
N LEU A 151 -41.25 16.93 44.33
CA LEU A 151 -42.43 16.03 44.41
C LEU A 151 -42.67 15.52 45.83
N ALA A 152 -41.59 15.15 46.54
CA ALA A 152 -41.66 14.73 47.92
C ALA A 152 -42.26 15.88 48.81
N GLN A 153 -41.78 17.12 48.61
CA GLN A 153 -42.27 18.30 49.31
C GLN A 153 -43.72 18.63 48.94
N ALA A 154 -44.07 18.52 47.65
CA ALA A 154 -45.47 18.73 47.22
C ALA A 154 -46.44 17.71 47.84
N ASN A 155 -46.00 16.45 47.97
CA ASN A 155 -46.79 15.41 48.61
C ASN A 155 -46.90 15.57 50.16
N ALA A 156 -45.89 16.17 50.79
CA ALA A 156 -45.94 16.46 52.25
C ALA A 156 -46.86 17.66 52.64
N SER A 157 -47.01 18.62 51.72
CA SER A 157 -47.83 19.81 51.95
C SER A 157 -49.29 19.52 52.30
N PRO A 158 -50.02 18.62 51.62
CA PRO A 158 -51.40 18.27 52.00
C PRO A 158 -51.49 17.56 53.35
N GLN A 159 -50.48 16.77 53.71
CA GLN A 159 -50.45 16.07 55.00
C GLN A 159 -50.31 17.04 56.17
N LEU A 160 -49.51 18.10 56.01
CA LEU A 160 -49.42 19.19 56.99
C LEU A 160 -50.76 19.95 57.14
N ALA A 161 -51.48 20.22 56.06
CA ALA A 161 -52.80 20.84 56.10
C ALA A 161 -53.85 20.00 56.86
N ILE A 162 -53.81 18.68 56.69
CA ILE A 162 -54.67 17.74 57.40
C ILE A 162 -54.35 17.71 58.90
N SER A 163 -53.02 17.77 59.25
CA SER A 163 -52.61 17.77 60.65
C SER A 163 -52.98 19.08 61.42
N LEU A 164 -53.22 20.17 60.70
CA LEU A 164 -53.68 21.45 61.28
C LEU A 164 -55.25 21.55 61.47
N LEU A 165 -55.96 20.61 60.82
CA LEU A 165 -57.42 20.54 60.90
C LEU A 165 -57.93 19.52 61.93
N GLN A 166 -57.02 18.78 62.54
CA GLN A 166 -57.27 17.91 63.69
C GLN A 166 -56.85 18.60 65.00
#